data_e6c558ca4252a97d3daf460d6caa54bc
#
_entry.id   e6c558ca4252a97d3daf460d6caa54bc
#
_cell.length_a   1.000
_cell.length_b   1.000
_cell.length_c   1.000
_cell.angle_alpha   90.00
_cell.angle_beta   90.00
_cell.angle_gamma   90.00
#
_symmetry.space_group_name_H-M   'P 1'
#
loop_
_entity.id
_entity.type
_entity.pdbx_description
1 polymer ?
#
loop_
_entity_poly.entity_id
_entity_poly.type
_entity_poly.pdbx_seq_one_letter_code
_entity_poly.pdbx_strand_id
1 'polypeptide(L)'
;MKMSKIETAMRVVLEFNEAFNRHDVAGMMRLMSRDCVFESPEPGPDGTVYSGKSAVTQYWHDFFRQSPQAHIEIEEIFGLGMRCIMRWRYDWGDNAGAAGYVRGVDIFQIREGVISEKLSYVKG
;
A
#
# COMPACT_ATOMS: atom_id res chain seq x y z
N MET A 1 -27.15 8.35 -0.85
CA MET A 1 -26.95 7.18 -1.73
C MET A 1 -25.98 6.19 -1.07
N LYS A 2 -26.36 4.95 -1.06
CA LYS A 2 -25.56 3.89 -0.45
C LYS A 2 -24.55 3.35 -1.48
N MET A 3 -23.27 3.38 -1.12
CA MET A 3 -22.22 2.86 -2.00
C MET A 3 -22.19 1.34 -1.99
N SER A 4 -21.83 0.74 -3.12
CA SER A 4 -21.60 -0.68 -3.22
C SER A 4 -20.35 -1.07 -2.41
N LYS A 5 -20.19 -2.37 -2.12
CA LYS A 5 -18.99 -2.87 -1.43
C LYS A 5 -17.73 -2.62 -2.26
N ILE A 6 -17.83 -2.72 -3.59
CA ILE A 6 -16.69 -2.48 -4.49
C ILE A 6 -16.28 -1.01 -4.43
N GLU A 7 -17.24 -0.09 -4.46
CA GLU A 7 -16.96 1.35 -4.37
C GLU A 7 -16.31 1.70 -3.04
N THR A 8 -16.81 1.12 -1.95
CA THR A 8 -16.24 1.32 -0.61
C THR A 8 -14.81 0.82 -0.55
N ALA A 9 -14.55 -0.37 -1.08
CA ALA A 9 -13.21 -0.96 -1.10
C ALA A 9 -12.24 -0.08 -1.88
N MET A 10 -12.64 0.38 -3.08
CA MET A 10 -11.77 1.24 -3.88
C MET A 10 -11.50 2.57 -3.19
N ARG A 11 -12.50 3.16 -2.53
CA ARG A 11 -12.32 4.41 -1.81
C ARG A 11 -11.27 4.29 -0.71
N VAL A 12 -11.33 3.22 0.08
CA VAL A 12 -10.36 2.99 1.15
C VAL A 12 -8.95 2.88 0.59
N VAL A 13 -8.78 2.16 -0.52
CA VAL A 13 -7.47 2.01 -1.16
C VAL A 13 -6.96 3.34 -1.71
N LEU A 14 -7.85 4.13 -2.33
CA LEU A 14 -7.47 5.46 -2.83
C LEU A 14 -7.05 6.38 -1.70
N GLU A 15 -7.77 6.38 -0.58
CA GLU A 15 -7.41 7.17 0.58
C GLU A 15 -6.07 6.73 1.18
N PHE A 16 -5.83 5.41 1.21
CA PHE A 16 -4.56 4.87 1.67
C PHE A 16 -3.40 5.37 0.80
N ASN A 17 -3.57 5.36 -0.52
CA ASN A 17 -2.55 5.84 -1.44
C ASN A 17 -2.30 7.35 -1.28
N GLU A 18 -3.34 8.13 -1.04
CA GLU A 18 -3.19 9.57 -0.78
C GLU A 18 -2.37 9.80 0.48
N ALA A 19 -2.65 9.06 1.57
CA ALA A 19 -1.87 9.14 2.79
C ALA A 19 -0.42 8.71 2.57
N PHE A 20 -0.19 7.65 1.78
CA PHE A 20 1.14 7.23 1.39
C PHE A 20 1.90 8.38 0.72
N ASN A 21 1.28 9.03 -0.27
CA ASN A 21 1.94 10.10 -1.01
C ASN A 21 2.24 11.33 -0.15
N ARG A 22 1.50 11.53 0.94
CA ARG A 22 1.81 12.56 1.93
C ARG A 22 2.81 12.08 2.98
N HIS A 23 3.25 10.81 2.92
CA HIS A 23 4.09 10.16 3.92
C HIS A 23 3.45 10.20 5.31
N ASP A 24 2.12 10.13 5.35
CA ASP A 24 1.34 10.21 6.59
C ASP A 24 1.08 8.79 7.11
N VAL A 25 2.03 8.27 7.87
CA VAL A 25 1.94 6.90 8.38
C VAL A 25 0.71 6.72 9.28
N ALA A 26 0.43 7.69 10.15
CA ALA A 26 -0.76 7.62 11.01
C ALA A 26 -2.04 7.55 10.17
N GLY A 27 -2.12 8.35 9.10
CA GLY A 27 -3.25 8.32 8.17
C GLY A 27 -3.41 6.98 7.46
N MET A 28 -2.29 6.41 7.02
CA MET A 28 -2.29 5.08 6.40
C MET A 28 -2.81 4.03 7.39
N MET A 29 -2.30 4.05 8.60
CA MET A 29 -2.61 3.02 9.59
C MET A 29 -4.03 3.11 10.13
N ARG A 30 -4.66 4.29 10.09
CA ARG A 30 -6.07 4.41 10.43
C ARG A 30 -6.97 3.63 9.46
N LEU A 31 -6.47 3.38 8.24
CA LEU A 31 -7.20 2.66 7.20
C LEU A 31 -6.91 1.16 7.19
N MET A 32 -6.05 0.68 8.09
CA MET A 32 -5.72 -0.74 8.21
C MET A 32 -6.29 -1.34 9.50
N SER A 33 -6.64 -2.62 9.44
CA SER A 33 -7.16 -3.32 10.62
C SER A 33 -6.06 -3.59 11.64
N ARG A 34 -6.47 -3.87 12.88
CA ARG A 34 -5.52 -4.18 13.96
C ARG A 34 -4.64 -5.39 13.63
N ASP A 35 -5.25 -6.39 13.00
CA ASP A 35 -4.58 -7.65 12.64
C ASP A 35 -4.14 -7.66 11.17
N CYS A 36 -3.88 -6.50 10.60
CA CYS A 36 -3.53 -6.39 9.17
C CYS A 36 -2.26 -7.17 8.85
N VAL A 37 -2.19 -7.60 7.59
CA VAL A 37 -1.01 -8.29 7.06
C VAL A 37 -0.53 -7.52 5.84
N PHE A 38 0.78 -7.23 5.81
CA PHE A 38 1.42 -6.63 4.66
C PHE A 38 2.54 -7.54 4.18
N GLU A 39 2.48 -7.94 2.91
CA GLU A 39 3.56 -8.66 2.26
C GLU A 39 4.31 -7.71 1.34
N SER A 40 5.55 -7.39 1.71
CA SER A 40 6.39 -6.51 0.90
C SER A 40 7.03 -7.30 -0.23
N PRO A 41 7.43 -6.62 -1.33
CA PRO A 41 8.06 -7.33 -2.44
C PRO A 41 9.52 -7.69 -2.20
N GLU A 42 10.14 -7.22 -1.14
CA GLU A 42 11.55 -7.42 -0.88
C GLU A 42 11.80 -8.20 0.40
N PRO A 43 12.87 -9.02 0.42
CA PRO A 43 13.73 -9.38 -0.73
C PRO A 43 13.05 -10.41 -1.63
N GLY A 44 13.46 -10.44 -2.92
CA GLY A 44 12.98 -11.51 -3.78
C GLY A 44 13.55 -12.86 -3.33
N PRO A 45 12.89 -14.00 -3.69
CA PRO A 45 11.71 -14.04 -4.56
C PRO A 45 10.38 -13.85 -3.83
N ASP A 46 10.32 -14.08 -2.50
CA ASP A 46 9.04 -14.20 -1.79
C ASP A 46 8.66 -12.98 -0.96
N GLY A 47 9.58 -12.02 -0.79
CA GLY A 47 9.31 -10.85 0.03
C GLY A 47 9.34 -11.12 1.53
N THR A 48 8.76 -10.24 2.29
CA THR A 48 8.68 -10.33 3.74
C THR A 48 7.24 -10.08 4.19
N VAL A 49 6.76 -10.88 5.14
CA VAL A 49 5.42 -10.72 5.70
C VAL A 49 5.51 -9.99 7.03
N TYR A 50 4.76 -8.90 7.15
CA TYR A 50 4.61 -8.14 8.40
C TYR A 50 3.19 -8.34 8.89
N SER A 51 3.04 -8.78 10.13
CA SER A 51 1.74 -9.06 10.73
C SER A 51 1.45 -8.15 11.89
N GLY A 52 0.26 -7.54 11.86
CA GLY A 52 -0.20 -6.66 12.92
C GLY A 52 0.19 -5.21 12.71
N LYS A 53 -0.61 -4.34 13.30
CA LYS A 53 -0.51 -2.90 13.09
C LYS A 53 0.84 -2.32 13.54
N SER A 54 1.39 -2.85 14.63
CA SER A 54 2.67 -2.35 15.16
C SER A 54 3.82 -2.61 14.18
N ALA A 55 3.93 -3.85 13.67
CA ALA A 55 4.99 -4.21 12.74
C ALA A 55 4.87 -3.43 11.41
N VAL A 56 3.64 -3.29 10.91
CA VAL A 56 3.40 -2.58 9.66
C VAL A 56 3.69 -1.09 9.82
N THR A 57 3.32 -0.49 10.96
CA THR A 57 3.62 0.91 11.25
C THR A 57 5.13 1.16 11.21
N GLN A 58 5.89 0.29 11.87
CA GLN A 58 7.36 0.42 11.91
C GLN A 58 7.95 0.31 10.51
N TYR A 59 7.44 -0.63 9.71
CA TYR A 59 7.87 -0.79 8.32
C TYR A 59 7.74 0.54 7.54
N TRP A 60 6.58 1.21 7.64
CA TRP A 60 6.34 2.43 6.89
C TRP A 60 7.19 3.61 7.38
N HIS A 61 7.43 3.71 8.68
CA HIS A 61 8.35 4.73 9.20
C HIS A 61 9.75 4.56 8.63
N ASP A 62 10.26 3.32 8.62
CA ASP A 62 11.58 3.02 8.07
C ASP A 62 11.62 3.26 6.57
N PHE A 63 10.55 2.87 5.87
CA PHE A 63 10.43 3.02 4.43
C PHE A 63 10.56 4.49 4.01
N PHE A 64 9.79 5.37 4.63
CA PHE A 64 9.82 6.79 4.27
C PHE A 64 11.12 7.47 4.68
N ARG A 65 11.78 6.97 5.72
CA ARG A 65 13.09 7.48 6.11
C ARG A 65 14.13 7.17 5.05
N GLN A 66 14.04 5.98 4.44
CA GLN A 66 14.98 5.55 3.41
C GLN A 66 14.62 6.06 2.02
N SER A 67 13.36 6.40 1.80
CA SER A 67 12.89 6.89 0.51
C SER A 67 12.06 8.17 0.70
N PRO A 68 12.76 9.31 0.94
CA PRO A 68 12.06 10.56 1.25
C PRO A 68 11.27 11.14 0.09
N GLN A 69 11.47 10.64 -1.13
CA GLN A 69 10.75 11.10 -2.32
C GLN A 69 9.74 10.07 -2.82
N ALA A 70 9.40 9.08 -2.00
CA ALA A 70 8.48 8.02 -2.38
C ALA A 70 7.13 8.59 -2.85
N HIS A 71 6.69 8.16 -4.02
CA HIS A 71 5.42 8.58 -4.62
C HIS A 71 4.86 7.44 -5.46
N ILE A 72 3.58 7.14 -5.27
CA ILE A 72 2.89 6.12 -6.06
C ILE A 72 1.82 6.78 -6.92
N GLU A 73 1.93 6.55 -8.23
CA GLU A 73 0.90 6.91 -9.19
C GLU A 73 0.09 5.67 -9.52
N ILE A 74 -1.24 5.78 -9.35
CA ILE A 74 -2.15 4.68 -9.68
C ILE A 74 -2.36 4.69 -11.19
N GLU A 75 -2.04 3.58 -11.86
CA GLU A 75 -2.25 3.43 -13.29
C GLU A 75 -3.60 2.78 -13.59
N GLU A 76 -4.08 1.93 -12.70
CA GLU A 76 -5.37 1.27 -12.84
C GLU A 76 -5.81 0.75 -11.48
N ILE A 77 -7.09 0.84 -11.19
CA ILE A 77 -7.66 0.28 -9.97
C ILE A 77 -9.02 -0.34 -10.30
N PHE A 78 -9.26 -1.53 -9.79
CA PHE A 78 -10.55 -2.19 -9.94
C PHE A 78 -10.79 -3.11 -8.76
N GLY A 79 -12.06 -3.44 -8.54
CA GLY A 79 -12.46 -4.28 -7.41
C GLY A 79 -13.30 -5.46 -7.85
N LEU A 80 -13.25 -6.50 -7.02
CA LEU A 80 -14.10 -7.68 -7.15
C LEU A 80 -14.46 -8.13 -5.74
N GLY A 81 -15.71 -7.90 -5.35
CA GLY A 81 -16.15 -8.18 -3.99
C GLY A 81 -15.35 -7.36 -2.98
N MET A 82 -14.71 -8.03 -2.04
CA MET A 82 -13.89 -7.40 -1.00
C MET A 82 -12.42 -7.29 -1.38
N ARG A 83 -12.06 -7.68 -2.60
CA ARG A 83 -10.72 -7.52 -3.12
C ARG A 83 -10.63 -6.28 -3.99
N CYS A 84 -9.49 -5.60 -3.91
CA CYS A 84 -9.20 -4.44 -4.76
C CYS A 84 -7.80 -4.63 -5.31
N ILE A 85 -7.66 -4.42 -6.62
CA ILE A 85 -6.40 -4.59 -7.34
C ILE A 85 -5.97 -3.21 -7.83
N MET A 86 -4.73 -2.82 -7.52
CA MET A 86 -4.19 -1.53 -7.90
C MET A 86 -2.89 -1.73 -8.66
N ARG A 87 -2.87 -1.35 -9.92
CA ARG A 87 -1.67 -1.35 -10.73
C ARG A 87 -1.03 0.03 -10.61
N TRP A 88 0.28 0.06 -10.33
CA TRP A 88 0.93 1.31 -9.94
C TRP A 88 2.32 1.46 -10.54
N ARG A 89 2.77 2.73 -10.56
CA ARG A 89 4.16 3.11 -10.75
C ARG A 89 4.64 3.75 -9.45
N TYR A 90 5.75 3.25 -8.93
CA TYR A 90 6.39 3.78 -7.73
C TYR A 90 7.67 4.49 -8.12
N ASP A 91 7.75 5.79 -7.84
CA ASP A 91 8.95 6.59 -8.01
C ASP A 91 9.65 6.70 -6.67
N TRP A 92 10.96 6.41 -6.66
CA TRP A 92 11.75 6.42 -5.44
C TRP A 92 12.97 7.31 -5.60
N GLY A 93 13.46 7.83 -4.46
CA GLY A 93 14.71 8.56 -4.37
C GLY A 93 15.28 8.35 -2.99
N ASP A 94 16.57 8.11 -2.92
CA ASP A 94 17.25 7.88 -1.65
C ASP A 94 18.02 9.12 -1.18
N ASN A 95 18.66 9.00 0.00
CA ASN A 95 19.39 10.11 0.62
C ASN A 95 20.77 10.35 -0.04
N ALA A 96 21.19 9.45 -0.92
CA ALA A 96 22.47 9.56 -1.62
C ALA A 96 22.32 10.14 -3.03
N GLY A 97 21.11 10.54 -3.42
CA GLY A 97 20.84 11.15 -4.72
C GLY A 97 20.49 10.15 -5.84
N ALA A 98 20.41 8.86 -5.54
CA ALA A 98 19.92 7.88 -6.51
C ALA A 98 18.40 7.97 -6.61
N ALA A 99 17.86 7.76 -7.82
CA ALA A 99 16.43 7.80 -8.06
C ALA A 99 16.07 6.86 -9.21
N GLY A 100 14.82 6.43 -9.24
CA GLY A 100 14.32 5.56 -10.29
C GLY A 100 12.85 5.27 -10.11
N TYR A 101 12.34 4.33 -10.88
CA TYR A 101 10.96 3.88 -10.71
C TYR A 101 10.84 2.39 -10.97
N VAL A 102 9.78 1.82 -10.42
CA VAL A 102 9.35 0.45 -10.69
C VAL A 102 7.85 0.44 -10.88
N ARG A 103 7.33 -0.56 -11.54
CA ARG A 103 5.91 -0.80 -11.67
C ARG A 103 5.53 -2.09 -10.97
N GLY A 104 4.29 -2.16 -10.55
CA GLY A 104 3.83 -3.35 -9.86
C GLY A 104 2.33 -3.35 -9.67
N VAL A 105 1.90 -4.30 -8.86
CA VAL A 105 0.49 -4.53 -8.54
C VAL A 105 0.39 -4.79 -7.05
N ASP A 106 -0.61 -4.17 -6.42
CA ASP A 106 -0.99 -4.50 -5.05
C ASP A 106 -2.36 -5.17 -5.07
N ILE A 107 -2.49 -6.20 -4.26
CA ILE A 107 -3.76 -6.88 -4.03
C ILE A 107 -4.17 -6.58 -2.60
N PHE A 108 -5.33 -5.94 -2.43
CA PHE A 108 -5.85 -5.58 -1.12
C PHE A 108 -7.05 -6.45 -0.77
N GLN A 109 -7.22 -6.72 0.51
CA GLN A 109 -8.47 -7.24 1.05
C GLN A 109 -9.05 -6.20 1.98
N ILE A 110 -10.31 -5.87 1.79
CA ILE A 110 -11.04 -4.92 2.63
C ILE A 110 -12.05 -5.71 3.47
N ARG A 111 -12.04 -5.47 4.78
CA ARG A 111 -12.93 -6.11 5.71
C ARG A 111 -13.44 -5.05 6.68
N GLU A 112 -14.76 -4.92 6.77
CA GLU A 112 -15.39 -3.95 7.66
C GLU A 112 -14.89 -2.51 7.44
N GLY A 113 -14.69 -2.16 6.17
CA GLY A 113 -14.33 -0.78 5.80
C GLY A 113 -12.86 -0.43 5.96
N VAL A 114 -12.00 -1.39 6.32
CA VAL A 114 -10.57 -1.16 6.45
C VAL A 114 -9.77 -2.25 5.74
N ILE A 115 -8.51 -1.94 5.45
CA ILE A 115 -7.60 -2.87 4.78
C ILE A 115 -7.13 -3.92 5.78
N SER A 116 -7.44 -5.18 5.51
CA SER A 116 -6.98 -6.29 6.33
C SER A 116 -5.73 -6.96 5.75
N GLU A 117 -5.49 -6.82 4.46
CA GLU A 117 -4.35 -7.44 3.81
C GLU A 117 -3.89 -6.60 2.62
N LYS A 118 -2.59 -6.44 2.47
CA LYS A 118 -1.97 -5.76 1.33
C LYS A 118 -0.81 -6.62 0.85
N LEU A 119 -0.92 -7.12 -0.38
CA LEU A 119 0.09 -7.97 -1.00
C LEU A 119 0.70 -7.21 -2.18
N SER A 120 2.01 -7.01 -2.15
CA SER A 120 2.70 -6.21 -3.18
C SER A 120 3.56 -7.07 -4.07
N TYR A 121 3.41 -6.88 -5.37
CA TYR A 121 4.17 -7.59 -6.41
C TYR A 121 4.81 -6.57 -7.33
N VAL A 122 6.12 -6.69 -7.51
CA VAL A 122 6.89 -5.78 -8.35
C VAL A 122 7.24 -6.46 -9.66
N LYS A 123 7.06 -5.73 -10.75
CA LYS A 123 7.49 -6.15 -12.07
C LYS A 123 9.01 -6.04 -12.15
N GLY A 124 9.65 -7.12 -12.57
CA GLY A 124 11.09 -7.01 -12.65
C GLY A 124 11.81 -8.20 -13.22
#